data_857522e9fd10fceeb7efe583ec8eca1f
#
_entry.id   857522e9fd10fceeb7efe583ec8eca1f
#
_cell.length_a   1.000
_cell.length_b   1.000
_cell.length_c   1.000
_cell.angle_alpha   90.00
_cell.angle_beta   90.00
_cell.angle_gamma   90.00
#
_symmetry.space_group_name_H-M   'P 1'
#
loop_
_entity.id
_entity.type
_entity.pdbx_description
1 polymer ?
#
loop_
_entity_poly.entity_id
_entity_poly.type
_entity_poly.pdbx_seq_one_letter_code
_entity_poly.pdbx_strand_id
1 'polypeptide(L)'
;MESEISQNESLVTSQNSFPKYSILFQIVLGLVFAGLNFLVSLIQSFEIIPLFLDTIFTATASFFGLLCGLVSATVYHSLCIIIWKEELIKFIWALCSYSLVLIIRLYIRKKTKLSLVDIINLIFLNAVIISIEGAFIFLILHTVIKYNEDSSVRTMYLILLKNNVSIFTSSLLSRIPVNILDKGISVVGGYYSYLGIRKLYNKVRKSVS
;
A
#
# COMPACT_ATOMS: atom_id res chain seq x y z
N MET A 1 40.09 22.32 0.32
CA MET A 1 39.22 22.54 1.47
C MET A 1 37.72 22.53 1.06
N GLU A 2 37.28 23.29 0.06
CA GLU A 2 35.87 23.21 -0.45
C GLU A 2 35.49 21.87 -1.08
N SER A 3 36.42 21.20 -1.79
CA SER A 3 36.19 19.88 -2.38
C SER A 3 36.04 18.74 -1.34
N GLU A 4 36.73 18.84 -0.21
CA GLU A 4 36.63 17.86 0.88
C GLU A 4 35.36 18.06 1.70
N ILE A 5 34.88 19.30 1.86
CA ILE A 5 33.62 19.62 2.52
C ILE A 5 32.45 19.08 1.67
N SER A 6 32.47 19.29 0.35
CA SER A 6 31.47 18.77 -0.58
C SER A 6 31.44 17.24 -0.64
N GLN A 7 32.60 16.56 -0.57
CA GLN A 7 32.64 15.10 -0.50
C GLN A 7 32.13 14.57 0.85
N ASN A 8 32.47 15.21 1.96
CA ASN A 8 31.96 14.81 3.27
C ASN A 8 30.46 15.05 3.39
N GLU A 9 29.91 16.14 2.87
CA GLU A 9 28.44 16.36 2.83
C GLU A 9 27.73 15.31 1.95
N SER A 10 28.31 14.93 0.81
CA SER A 10 27.74 13.88 -0.04
C SER A 10 27.78 12.49 0.59
N LEU A 11 28.81 12.18 1.37
CA LEU A 11 28.94 10.92 2.12
C LEU A 11 28.00 10.87 3.31
N VAL A 12 27.81 11.97 4.03
CA VAL A 12 26.88 12.08 5.17
C VAL A 12 25.43 12.01 4.71
N THR A 13 25.08 12.63 3.58
CA THR A 13 23.73 12.53 3.00
C THR A 13 23.43 11.14 2.45
N SER A 14 24.42 10.40 1.96
CA SER A 14 24.27 9.02 1.50
C SER A 14 23.97 8.03 2.64
N GLN A 15 24.45 8.28 3.85
CA GLN A 15 24.17 7.43 5.03
C GLN A 15 22.78 7.60 5.62
N ASN A 16 22.05 8.67 5.26
CA ASN A 16 20.80 9.08 5.87
C ASN A 16 19.55 8.74 5.06
N SER A 17 19.57 7.72 4.21
CA SER A 17 18.40 7.29 3.42
C SER A 17 18.22 5.78 3.40
N PHE A 18 16.99 5.34 3.10
CA PHE A 18 16.73 3.92 2.82
C PHE A 18 17.60 3.43 1.66
N PRO A 19 18.15 2.21 1.72
CA PRO A 19 19.05 1.69 0.70
C PRO A 19 18.38 1.62 -0.67
N LYS A 20 19.17 1.91 -1.71
CA LYS A 20 18.73 1.74 -3.10
C LYS A 20 19.03 0.32 -3.56
N TYR A 21 18.04 -0.35 -4.13
CA TYR A 21 18.15 -1.69 -4.70
C TYR A 21 18.19 -1.62 -6.23
N SER A 22 18.81 -2.63 -6.88
CA SER A 22 18.85 -2.70 -8.35
C SER A 22 17.45 -2.80 -8.94
N ILE A 23 17.27 -2.34 -10.17
CA ILE A 23 15.99 -2.38 -10.88
C ILE A 23 15.47 -3.82 -10.98
N LEU A 24 16.34 -4.76 -11.40
CA LEU A 24 15.97 -6.17 -11.51
C LEU A 24 15.49 -6.76 -10.19
N PHE A 25 16.21 -6.47 -9.09
CA PHE A 25 15.80 -6.91 -7.75
C PHE A 25 14.41 -6.36 -7.37
N GLN A 26 14.15 -5.09 -7.66
CA GLN A 26 12.85 -4.48 -7.36
C GLN A 26 11.72 -5.10 -8.16
N ILE A 27 11.94 -5.44 -9.45
CA ILE A 27 10.94 -6.09 -10.30
C ILE A 27 10.63 -7.50 -9.77
N VAL A 28 11.67 -8.32 -9.57
CA VAL A 28 11.48 -9.71 -9.09
C VAL A 28 10.78 -9.73 -7.74
N LEU A 29 11.23 -8.89 -6.82
CA LEU A 29 10.63 -8.81 -5.48
C LEU A 29 9.19 -8.28 -5.55
N GLY A 30 8.90 -7.32 -6.43
CA GLY A 30 7.55 -6.82 -6.68
C GLY A 30 6.59 -7.90 -7.18
N LEU A 31 7.04 -8.78 -8.07
CA LEU A 31 6.27 -9.94 -8.55
C LEU A 31 5.95 -10.92 -7.40
N VAL A 32 6.94 -11.21 -6.56
CA VAL A 32 6.74 -12.08 -5.39
C VAL A 32 5.70 -11.47 -4.44
N PHE A 33 5.81 -10.18 -4.14
CA PHE A 33 4.86 -9.51 -3.25
C PHE A 33 3.45 -9.39 -3.86
N ALA A 34 3.33 -9.24 -5.18
CA ALA A 34 2.04 -9.31 -5.87
C ALA A 34 1.35 -10.66 -5.67
N GLY A 35 2.10 -11.75 -5.85
CA GLY A 35 1.60 -13.10 -5.59
C GLY A 35 1.17 -13.33 -4.15
N LEU A 36 1.96 -12.84 -3.18
CA LEU A 36 1.61 -12.92 -1.76
C LEU A 36 0.36 -12.10 -1.42
N ASN A 37 0.21 -10.89 -1.98
CA ASN A 37 -1.01 -10.10 -1.82
C ASN A 37 -2.23 -10.84 -2.37
N PHE A 38 -2.07 -11.46 -3.55
CA PHE A 38 -3.15 -12.25 -4.15
C PHE A 38 -3.56 -13.43 -3.26
N LEU A 39 -2.60 -14.13 -2.65
CA LEU A 39 -2.89 -15.21 -1.71
C LEU A 39 -3.65 -14.72 -0.46
N VAL A 40 -3.31 -13.53 0.07
CA VAL A 40 -4.04 -12.95 1.21
C VAL A 40 -5.45 -12.53 0.80
N SER A 41 -5.64 -12.00 -0.41
CA SER A 41 -6.97 -11.63 -0.90
C SER A 41 -7.90 -12.84 -1.10
N LEU A 42 -7.36 -14.05 -1.30
CA LEU A 42 -8.17 -15.28 -1.27
C LEU A 42 -8.79 -15.52 0.11
N ILE A 43 -8.10 -15.14 1.20
CA ILE A 43 -8.66 -15.24 2.56
C ILE A 43 -9.79 -14.24 2.75
N GLN A 44 -9.65 -13.05 2.20
CA GLN A 44 -10.68 -12.02 2.24
C GLN A 44 -11.96 -12.47 1.51
N SER A 45 -11.85 -13.25 0.43
CA SER A 45 -13.01 -13.75 -0.32
C SER A 45 -13.97 -14.61 0.53
N PHE A 46 -13.54 -15.12 1.67
CA PHE A 46 -14.39 -15.82 2.64
C PHE A 46 -15.17 -14.87 3.57
N GLU A 47 -14.99 -13.54 3.45
CA GLU A 47 -15.67 -12.49 4.25
C GLU A 47 -15.54 -12.66 5.79
N ILE A 48 -14.53 -13.41 6.26
CA ILE A 48 -14.31 -13.68 7.69
C ILE A 48 -13.83 -12.42 8.42
N ILE A 49 -13.04 -11.57 7.73
CA ILE A 49 -12.41 -10.38 8.30
C ILE A 49 -12.94 -9.15 7.54
N PRO A 50 -13.57 -8.18 8.22
CA PRO A 50 -14.11 -6.97 7.59
C PRO A 50 -13.00 -5.95 7.30
N LEU A 51 -11.94 -6.35 6.60
CA LEU A 51 -10.81 -5.52 6.19
C LEU A 51 -10.49 -5.80 4.72
N PHE A 52 -9.86 -4.87 4.04
CA PHE A 52 -9.50 -5.06 2.63
C PHE A 52 -8.32 -6.00 2.47
N LEU A 53 -7.30 -5.92 3.33
CA LEU A 53 -6.08 -6.76 3.38
C LEU A 53 -5.34 -6.91 2.04
N ASP A 54 -5.64 -6.04 1.08
CA ASP A 54 -5.20 -6.09 -0.31
C ASP A 54 -3.84 -5.41 -0.56
N THR A 55 -3.30 -4.73 0.45
CA THR A 55 -2.12 -3.87 0.30
C THR A 55 -0.95 -4.18 1.25
N ILE A 56 -1.02 -5.25 2.06
CA ILE A 56 0.03 -5.58 3.05
C ILE A 56 1.40 -5.76 2.39
N PHE A 57 1.46 -6.58 1.35
CA PHE A 57 2.72 -6.84 0.66
C PHE A 57 3.09 -5.74 -0.34
N THR A 58 2.12 -4.97 -0.84
CA THR A 58 2.38 -3.75 -1.60
C THR A 58 3.03 -2.69 -0.71
N ALA A 59 2.58 -2.54 0.54
CA ALA A 59 3.25 -1.67 1.51
C ALA A 59 4.69 -2.15 1.79
N THR A 60 4.89 -3.47 1.99
CA THR A 60 6.22 -4.07 2.15
C THR A 60 7.12 -3.75 0.94
N ALA A 61 6.62 -3.98 -0.27
CA ALA A 61 7.31 -3.70 -1.53
C ALA A 61 7.74 -2.23 -1.63
N SER A 62 6.88 -1.32 -1.16
CA SER A 62 7.14 0.13 -1.19
C SER A 62 8.36 0.53 -0.36
N PHE A 63 8.66 -0.16 0.74
CA PHE A 63 9.86 0.09 1.52
C PHE A 63 11.14 -0.32 0.78
N PHE A 64 11.09 -1.31 -0.12
CA PHE A 64 12.24 -1.69 -0.95
C PHE A 64 12.47 -0.74 -2.12
N GLY A 65 11.43 -0.17 -2.71
CA GLY A 65 11.58 0.77 -3.82
C GLY A 65 10.26 1.21 -4.43
N LEU A 66 10.31 2.34 -5.14
CA LEU A 66 9.14 2.82 -5.87
C LEU A 66 8.69 1.79 -6.92
N LEU A 67 9.63 1.32 -7.73
CA LEU A 67 9.34 0.35 -8.78
C LEU A 67 8.83 -0.98 -8.21
N CYS A 68 9.41 -1.45 -7.09
CA CYS A 68 8.96 -2.66 -6.40
C CYS A 68 7.49 -2.55 -5.98
N GLY A 69 7.09 -1.42 -5.37
CA GLY A 69 5.72 -1.16 -4.96
C GLY A 69 4.75 -1.06 -6.14
N LEU A 70 5.14 -0.32 -7.19
CA LEU A 70 4.30 -0.17 -8.38
C LEU A 70 4.10 -1.50 -9.12
N VAL A 71 5.15 -2.30 -9.29
CA VAL A 71 5.04 -3.65 -9.89
C VAL A 71 4.13 -4.53 -9.04
N SER A 72 4.30 -4.53 -7.71
CA SER A 72 3.43 -5.29 -6.81
C SER A 72 1.96 -4.90 -6.96
N ALA A 73 1.65 -3.61 -6.96
CA ALA A 73 0.28 -3.10 -7.11
C ALA A 73 -0.32 -3.46 -8.48
N THR A 74 0.42 -3.18 -9.58
CA THR A 74 -0.07 -3.44 -10.94
C THR A 74 -0.36 -4.91 -11.17
N VAL A 75 0.60 -5.77 -10.82
CA VAL A 75 0.47 -7.22 -11.04
C VAL A 75 -0.62 -7.82 -10.18
N TYR A 76 -0.74 -7.39 -8.91
CA TYR A 76 -1.82 -7.82 -8.02
C TYR A 76 -3.21 -7.54 -8.63
N HIS A 77 -3.49 -6.28 -9.00
CA HIS A 77 -4.79 -5.92 -9.59
C HIS A 77 -5.02 -6.60 -10.95
N SER A 78 -3.98 -6.82 -11.75
CA SER A 78 -4.08 -7.60 -12.99
C SER A 78 -4.46 -9.05 -12.72
N LEU A 79 -3.86 -9.68 -11.71
CA LEU A 79 -4.20 -11.05 -11.30
C LEU A 79 -5.66 -11.15 -10.83
N CYS A 80 -6.14 -10.19 -10.05
CA CYS A 80 -7.55 -10.14 -9.62
C CYS A 80 -8.50 -10.12 -10.83
N ILE A 81 -8.26 -9.26 -11.80
CA ILE A 81 -9.10 -9.16 -13.01
C ILE A 81 -9.06 -10.47 -13.82
N ILE A 82 -7.87 -11.03 -14.05
CA ILE A 82 -7.71 -12.22 -14.89
C ILE A 82 -8.31 -13.46 -14.22
N ILE A 83 -7.99 -13.68 -12.94
CA ILE A 83 -8.35 -14.92 -12.24
C ILE A 83 -9.81 -14.91 -11.81
N TRP A 84 -10.30 -13.78 -11.30
CA TRP A 84 -11.70 -13.67 -10.86
C TRP A 84 -12.64 -13.24 -11.99
N LYS A 85 -12.11 -13.04 -13.22
CA LYS A 85 -12.87 -12.61 -14.40
C LYS A 85 -13.69 -11.34 -14.15
N GLU A 86 -13.11 -10.41 -13.41
CA GLU A 86 -13.73 -9.15 -13.11
C GLU A 86 -13.73 -8.20 -14.32
N GLU A 87 -14.62 -7.21 -14.30
CA GLU A 87 -14.67 -6.19 -15.34
C GLU A 87 -13.40 -5.34 -15.32
N LEU A 88 -12.81 -5.06 -16.50
CA LEU A 88 -11.56 -4.32 -16.63
C LEU A 88 -11.62 -2.93 -15.96
N ILE A 89 -12.80 -2.30 -15.91
CA ILE A 89 -12.97 -1.00 -15.23
C ILE A 89 -12.60 -1.04 -13.74
N LYS A 90 -12.69 -2.23 -13.10
CA LYS A 90 -12.28 -2.39 -11.70
C LYS A 90 -10.77 -2.24 -11.48
N PHE A 91 -9.95 -2.22 -12.56
CA PHE A 91 -8.54 -1.88 -12.45
C PHE A 91 -8.31 -0.48 -11.86
N ILE A 92 -9.33 0.39 -11.88
CA ILE A 92 -9.27 1.72 -11.27
C ILE A 92 -8.90 1.65 -9.76
N TRP A 93 -9.20 0.54 -9.06
CA TRP A 93 -8.80 0.32 -7.67
C TRP A 93 -7.26 0.29 -7.48
N ALA A 94 -6.50 0.02 -8.54
CA ALA A 94 -5.04 0.10 -8.50
C ALA A 94 -4.55 1.51 -8.11
N LEU A 95 -5.34 2.57 -8.35
CA LEU A 95 -5.00 3.93 -7.94
C LEU A 95 -4.78 4.03 -6.44
N CYS A 96 -5.64 3.41 -5.61
CA CYS A 96 -5.46 3.40 -4.16
C CYS A 96 -4.13 2.73 -3.75
N SER A 97 -3.75 1.64 -4.43
CA SER A 97 -2.48 0.96 -4.20
C SER A 97 -1.29 1.80 -4.67
N TYR A 98 -1.41 2.53 -5.78
CA TYR A 98 -0.37 3.46 -6.24
C TYR A 98 -0.19 4.64 -5.28
N SER A 99 -1.28 5.19 -4.76
CA SER A 99 -1.23 6.24 -3.74
C SER A 99 -0.56 5.77 -2.47
N LEU A 100 -0.85 4.55 -1.98
CA LEU A 100 -0.13 3.93 -0.88
C LEU A 100 1.39 3.90 -1.13
N VAL A 101 1.79 3.41 -2.31
CA VAL A 101 3.21 3.33 -2.70
C VAL A 101 3.86 4.71 -2.69
N LEU A 102 3.22 5.70 -3.31
CA LEU A 102 3.73 7.06 -3.40
C LEU A 102 3.84 7.71 -2.03
N ILE A 103 2.83 7.60 -1.18
CA ILE A 103 2.81 8.15 0.17
C ILE A 103 3.95 7.56 0.99
N ILE A 104 4.11 6.23 1.01
CA ILE A 104 5.21 5.58 1.72
C ILE A 104 6.55 6.08 1.20
N ARG A 105 6.77 6.10 -0.12
CA ARG A 105 8.05 6.50 -0.73
C ARG A 105 8.40 7.97 -0.46
N LEU A 106 7.44 8.86 -0.58
CA LEU A 106 7.65 10.29 -0.28
C LEU A 106 7.95 10.51 1.19
N TYR A 107 7.22 9.81 2.08
CA TYR A 107 7.40 9.94 3.52
C TYR A 107 8.78 9.46 4.00
N ILE A 108 9.27 8.32 3.47
CA ILE A 108 10.56 7.74 3.89
C ILE A 108 11.77 8.34 3.17
N ARG A 109 11.56 9.21 2.16
CA ARG A 109 12.63 9.70 1.26
C ARG A 109 13.86 10.25 2.00
N LYS A 110 13.63 10.94 3.13
CA LYS A 110 14.69 11.59 3.94
C LYS A 110 14.91 10.88 5.28
N LYS A 111 14.45 9.65 5.45
CA LYS A 111 14.53 8.90 6.72
C LYS A 111 15.36 7.65 6.56
N THR A 112 16.01 7.22 7.65
CA THR A 112 16.76 5.95 7.72
C THR A 112 16.01 4.89 8.49
N LYS A 113 15.20 5.33 9.46
CA LYS A 113 14.33 4.51 10.31
C LYS A 113 13.04 5.28 10.55
N LEU A 114 11.99 4.57 10.83
CA LEU A 114 10.72 5.16 11.27
C LEU A 114 10.62 5.08 12.79
N SER A 115 10.27 6.21 13.42
CA SER A 115 9.81 6.25 14.80
C SER A 115 8.37 5.78 14.91
N LEU A 116 7.90 5.54 16.13
CA LEU A 116 6.47 5.21 16.35
C LEU A 116 5.54 6.32 15.84
N VAL A 117 5.91 7.58 16.05
CA VAL A 117 5.16 8.74 15.56
C VAL A 117 5.12 8.77 14.02
N ASP A 118 6.23 8.41 13.36
CA ASP A 118 6.27 8.29 11.90
C ASP A 118 5.31 7.23 11.38
N ILE A 119 5.26 6.08 12.03
CA ILE A 119 4.37 4.98 11.67
C ILE A 119 2.91 5.41 11.83
N ILE A 120 2.54 6.03 12.96
CA ILE A 120 1.19 6.54 13.21
C ILE A 120 0.79 7.57 12.15
N ASN A 121 1.65 8.56 11.87
CA ASN A 121 1.39 9.57 10.85
C ASN A 121 1.22 8.95 9.47
N LEU A 122 2.04 7.95 9.12
CA LEU A 122 1.98 7.27 7.85
C LEU A 122 0.67 6.45 7.70
N ILE A 123 0.23 5.79 8.77
CA ILE A 123 -1.06 5.09 8.82
C ILE A 123 -2.20 6.08 8.57
N PHE A 124 -2.24 7.16 9.34
CA PHE A 124 -3.31 8.15 9.26
C PHE A 124 -3.37 8.81 7.88
N LEU A 125 -2.23 9.21 7.34
CA LEU A 125 -2.13 9.83 6.02
C LEU A 125 -2.64 8.89 4.91
N ASN A 126 -2.23 7.61 4.94
CA ASN A 126 -2.73 6.60 4.00
C ASN A 126 -4.23 6.37 4.17
N ALA A 127 -4.71 6.20 5.40
CA ALA A 127 -6.11 5.92 5.68
C ALA A 127 -7.02 7.04 5.15
N VAL A 128 -6.67 8.30 5.39
CA VAL A 128 -7.47 9.46 4.94
C VAL A 128 -7.46 9.58 3.42
N ILE A 129 -6.28 9.60 2.80
CA ILE A 129 -6.16 9.78 1.35
C ILE A 129 -6.85 8.64 0.60
N ILE A 130 -6.60 7.39 0.99
CA ILE A 130 -7.19 6.22 0.33
C ILE A 130 -8.69 6.14 0.58
N SER A 131 -9.21 6.61 1.72
CA SER A 131 -10.67 6.69 1.94
C SER A 131 -11.33 7.68 0.98
N ILE A 132 -10.71 8.84 0.76
CA ILE A 132 -11.21 9.83 -0.19
C ILE A 132 -11.17 9.28 -1.62
N GLU A 133 -10.04 8.73 -2.05
CA GLU A 133 -9.90 8.10 -3.37
C GLU A 133 -10.90 6.96 -3.57
N GLY A 134 -11.02 6.06 -2.58
CA GLY A 134 -11.94 4.94 -2.63
C GLY A 134 -13.40 5.37 -2.72
N ALA A 135 -13.80 6.47 -2.06
CA ALA A 135 -15.15 7.01 -2.18
C ALA A 135 -15.42 7.58 -3.58
N PHE A 136 -14.44 8.25 -4.20
CA PHE A 136 -14.55 8.70 -5.60
C PHE A 136 -14.61 7.54 -6.58
N ILE A 137 -13.74 6.54 -6.42
CA ILE A 137 -13.73 5.34 -7.26
C ILE A 137 -15.06 4.60 -7.15
N PHE A 138 -15.56 4.41 -5.92
CA PHE A 138 -16.85 3.79 -5.70
C PHE A 138 -17.98 4.55 -6.42
N LEU A 139 -18.00 5.89 -6.30
CA LEU A 139 -19.02 6.71 -6.97
C LEU A 139 -18.99 6.51 -8.50
N ILE A 140 -17.80 6.46 -9.10
CA ILE A 140 -17.65 6.18 -10.54
C ILE A 140 -18.17 4.78 -10.88
N LEU A 141 -17.72 3.74 -10.18
CA LEU A 141 -18.11 2.37 -10.43
C LEU A 141 -19.61 2.15 -10.19
N HIS A 142 -20.16 2.74 -9.13
CA HIS A 142 -21.59 2.69 -8.84
C HIS A 142 -22.42 3.32 -9.96
N THR A 143 -21.96 4.43 -10.52
CA THR A 143 -22.67 5.12 -11.60
C THR A 143 -22.59 4.35 -12.91
N VAL A 144 -21.42 3.82 -13.26
CA VAL A 144 -21.17 3.20 -14.58
C VAL A 144 -21.66 1.75 -14.64
N ILE A 145 -21.34 0.93 -13.63
CA ILE A 145 -21.61 -0.52 -13.64
C ILE A 145 -22.53 -0.99 -12.51
N LYS A 146 -23.15 -0.06 -11.79
CA LYS A 146 -24.02 -0.36 -10.62
C LYS A 146 -23.28 -1.17 -9.55
N TYR A 147 -21.98 -0.94 -9.38
CA TYR A 147 -21.15 -1.59 -8.39
C TYR A 147 -21.73 -1.39 -6.97
N ASN A 148 -21.74 -2.45 -6.19
CA ASN A 148 -22.15 -2.39 -4.80
C ASN A 148 -20.93 -2.22 -3.90
N GLU A 149 -21.10 -1.58 -2.73
CA GLU A 149 -20.04 -1.46 -1.73
C GLU A 149 -19.58 -2.85 -1.25
N ASP A 150 -18.29 -2.93 -0.95
CA ASP A 150 -17.66 -4.13 -0.40
C ASP A 150 -18.26 -4.51 0.95
N SER A 151 -18.26 -5.81 1.27
CA SER A 151 -18.79 -6.34 2.53
C SER A 151 -18.21 -5.64 3.76
N SER A 152 -16.93 -5.29 3.73
CA SER A 152 -16.21 -4.62 4.81
C SER A 152 -16.82 -3.28 5.24
N VAL A 153 -17.43 -2.53 4.32
CA VAL A 153 -17.98 -1.19 4.56
C VAL A 153 -19.48 -1.10 4.35
N ARG A 154 -20.09 -2.11 3.72
CA ARG A 154 -21.50 -2.12 3.27
C ARG A 154 -22.48 -1.79 4.38
N THR A 155 -22.32 -2.39 5.55
CA THR A 155 -23.28 -2.21 6.66
C THR A 155 -23.34 -0.74 7.09
N MET A 156 -22.20 -0.11 7.35
CA MET A 156 -22.14 1.28 7.74
C MET A 156 -22.61 2.21 6.62
N TYR A 157 -22.21 1.93 5.37
CA TYR A 157 -22.66 2.65 4.18
C TYR A 157 -24.20 2.66 4.06
N LEU A 158 -24.85 1.49 4.19
CA LEU A 158 -26.30 1.39 4.10
C LEU A 158 -27.04 2.09 5.26
N ILE A 159 -26.49 2.06 6.48
CA ILE A 159 -27.01 2.80 7.62
C ILE A 159 -27.01 4.30 7.33
N LEU A 160 -25.90 4.82 6.80
CA LEU A 160 -25.77 6.25 6.46
C LEU A 160 -26.73 6.66 5.35
N LEU A 161 -26.89 5.84 4.30
CA LEU A 161 -27.88 6.09 3.23
C LEU A 161 -29.30 6.13 3.75
N LYS A 162 -29.69 5.23 4.66
CA LYS A 162 -31.02 5.24 5.29
C LYS A 162 -31.28 6.51 6.10
N ASN A 163 -30.23 7.16 6.57
CA ASN A 163 -30.30 8.45 7.27
C ASN A 163 -30.16 9.66 6.31
N ASN A 164 -30.44 9.47 5.01
CA ASN A 164 -30.38 10.50 3.97
C ASN A 164 -28.99 11.16 3.79
N VAL A 165 -27.91 10.49 4.15
CA VAL A 165 -26.55 10.94 3.84
C VAL A 165 -26.25 10.64 2.37
N SER A 166 -25.55 11.56 1.69
CA SER A 166 -25.21 11.37 0.27
C SER A 166 -24.39 10.10 0.01
N ILE A 167 -24.48 9.54 -1.20
CA ILE A 167 -23.73 8.34 -1.62
C ILE A 167 -22.23 8.50 -1.37
N PHE A 168 -21.65 9.63 -1.80
CA PHE A 168 -20.22 9.91 -1.61
C PHE A 168 -19.83 9.99 -0.13
N THR A 169 -20.59 10.76 0.66
CA THR A 169 -20.32 10.93 2.10
C THR A 169 -20.49 9.61 2.86
N SER A 170 -21.49 8.83 2.52
CA SER A 170 -21.73 7.51 3.12
C SER A 170 -20.59 6.55 2.82
N SER A 171 -20.10 6.51 1.57
CA SER A 171 -18.93 5.71 1.18
C SER A 171 -17.65 6.20 1.87
N LEU A 172 -17.41 7.51 1.93
CA LEU A 172 -16.24 8.08 2.60
C LEU A 172 -16.21 7.74 4.10
N LEU A 173 -17.29 8.02 4.81
CA LEU A 173 -17.35 7.82 6.26
C LEU A 173 -17.28 6.34 6.66
N SER A 174 -17.85 5.45 5.85
CA SER A 174 -17.76 4.01 6.10
C SER A 174 -16.34 3.45 5.88
N ARG A 175 -15.56 4.04 5.00
CA ARG A 175 -14.19 3.60 4.67
C ARG A 175 -13.13 4.05 5.68
N ILE A 176 -13.30 5.21 6.32
CA ILE A 176 -12.30 5.76 7.24
C ILE A 176 -11.91 4.76 8.34
N PRO A 177 -12.82 4.22 9.16
CA PRO A 177 -12.44 3.30 10.24
C PRO A 177 -11.82 2.00 9.72
N VAL A 178 -12.35 1.46 8.62
CA VAL A 178 -11.81 0.25 8.00
C VAL A 178 -10.39 0.50 7.47
N ASN A 179 -10.16 1.63 6.79
CA ASN A 179 -8.85 1.98 6.27
C ASN A 179 -7.82 2.29 7.37
N ILE A 180 -8.22 2.85 8.52
CA ILE A 180 -7.30 3.05 9.65
C ILE A 180 -6.75 1.70 10.12
N LEU A 181 -7.60 0.70 10.29
CA LEU A 181 -7.18 -0.64 10.69
C LEU A 181 -6.38 -1.34 9.59
N ASP A 182 -6.87 -1.32 8.36
CA ASP A 182 -6.25 -1.98 7.22
C ASP A 182 -4.86 -1.39 6.90
N LYS A 183 -4.73 -0.06 6.83
CA LYS A 183 -3.45 0.61 6.60
C LYS A 183 -2.55 0.55 7.85
N GLY A 184 -3.14 0.40 9.04
CA GLY A 184 -2.41 0.06 10.25
C GLY A 184 -1.67 -1.27 10.10
N ILE A 185 -2.37 -2.34 9.73
CA ILE A 185 -1.79 -3.65 9.49
C ILE A 185 -0.78 -3.59 8.33
N SER A 186 -1.14 -2.95 7.22
CA SER A 186 -0.30 -2.86 6.03
C SER A 186 1.01 -2.10 6.27
N VAL A 187 0.97 -0.95 6.94
CA VAL A 187 2.16 -0.13 7.20
C VAL A 187 3.04 -0.76 8.27
N VAL A 188 2.46 -1.22 9.39
CA VAL A 188 3.22 -1.86 10.48
C VAL A 188 3.81 -3.17 9.99
N GLY A 189 2.97 -4.07 9.45
CA GLY A 189 3.41 -5.35 8.91
C GLY A 189 4.43 -5.17 7.78
N GLY A 190 4.19 -4.23 6.86
CA GLY A 190 5.09 -3.89 5.78
C GLY A 190 6.46 -3.41 6.24
N TYR A 191 6.51 -2.51 7.22
CA TYR A 191 7.76 -1.98 7.75
C TYR A 191 8.58 -3.07 8.47
N TYR A 192 7.94 -3.86 9.35
CA TYR A 192 8.66 -4.93 10.06
C TYR A 192 9.09 -6.07 9.14
N SER A 193 8.27 -6.44 8.16
CA SER A 193 8.66 -7.39 7.11
C SER A 193 9.86 -6.89 6.31
N TYR A 194 9.87 -5.61 5.92
CA TYR A 194 11.01 -4.97 5.28
C TYR A 194 12.29 -5.09 6.14
N LEU A 195 12.21 -4.80 7.44
CA LEU A 195 13.37 -4.90 8.34
C LEU A 195 13.89 -6.34 8.44
N GLY A 196 13.00 -7.31 8.55
CA GLY A 196 13.34 -8.74 8.60
C GLY A 196 14.03 -9.21 7.32
N ILE A 197 13.45 -8.94 6.15
CA ILE A 197 14.00 -9.33 4.85
C ILE A 197 15.35 -8.63 4.61
N ARG A 198 15.48 -7.35 4.94
CA ARG A 198 16.72 -6.61 4.84
C ARG A 198 17.84 -7.22 5.69
N LYS A 199 17.52 -7.63 6.93
CA LYS A 199 18.48 -8.30 7.81
C LYS A 199 18.96 -9.63 7.21
N LEU A 200 18.03 -10.42 6.68
CA LEU A 200 18.35 -11.68 6.01
C LEU A 200 19.21 -11.46 4.76
N TYR A 201 18.83 -10.53 3.89
CA TYR A 201 19.60 -10.16 2.70
C TYR A 201 21.04 -9.76 3.03
N ASN A 202 21.24 -8.94 4.05
CA ASN A 202 22.58 -8.51 4.48
C ASN A 202 23.41 -9.68 5.07
N LYS A 203 22.76 -10.63 5.72
CA LYS A 203 23.44 -11.85 6.25
C LYS A 203 23.93 -12.74 5.11
N VAL A 204 23.08 -13.00 4.12
CA VAL A 204 23.42 -13.81 2.95
C VAL A 204 24.56 -13.15 2.15
N ARG A 205 24.46 -11.85 1.90
CA ARG A 205 25.50 -11.12 1.16
C ARG A 205 26.88 -11.21 1.83
N LYS A 206 26.94 -11.16 3.17
CA LYS A 206 28.20 -11.28 3.94
C LYS A 206 28.76 -12.71 3.97
N SER A 207 27.94 -13.72 3.71
CA SER A 207 28.42 -15.13 3.66
C SER A 207 28.94 -15.52 2.29
N VAL A 208 28.71 -14.72 1.25
CA VAL A 208 29.12 -14.96 -0.15
C VAL A 208 30.30 -14.05 -0.56
N SER A 209 30.60 -13.01 0.20
CA SER A 209 31.78 -12.16 0.06
C SER A 209 32.94 -12.63 0.95
#